data_d2fdd54c4038118d2a11edbf49b382f8
#
_entry.id   d2fdd54c4038118d2a11edbf49b382f8
#
_cell.length_a   1.000
_cell.length_b   1.000
_cell.length_c   1.000
_cell.angle_alpha   90.00
_cell.angle_beta   90.00
_cell.angle_gamma   90.00
#
_symmetry.space_group_name_H-M   'P 1'
#
loop_
_entity.id
_entity.type
_entity.pdbx_description
1 polymer ?
#
loop_
_entity_poly.entity_id
_entity_poly.type
_entity_poly.pdbx_seq_one_letter_code
_entity_poly.pdbx_strand_id
1 'polypeptide(L)'
;MHSVGDSRYSPPFVKFIHHFNGDRDYYECHEVLEELWMEEGRDPLYQGLLQVAVALYHHRNGNVNGARKLFRGALGKLEYQPEDALGIDLAAFRRDAQARLDVLEQSTEAPFPERHLNIRVLDPLLREQVEAMGRESGIEPRGTTGEKEVL
;
A
#
# COMPACT_ATOMS: atom_id res chain seq x y z
N MET A 1 -20.64 21.65 -7.90
CA MET A 1 -20.29 21.20 -7.93
C MET A 1 -19.71 20.72 -7.53
N HIS A 2 -19.46 20.59 -7.09
CA HIS A 2 -18.82 20.09 -6.69
C HIS A 2 -18.73 18.93 -6.70
N SER A 3 -19.21 18.65 -6.80
CA SER A 3 -19.22 17.29 -6.65
C SER A 3 -18.10 16.61 -7.34
N VAL A 4 -17.57 17.18 -8.32
CA VAL A 4 -16.41 16.64 -8.98
C VAL A 4 -15.27 16.47 -7.99
N GLY A 5 -15.04 17.46 -7.18
CA GLY A 5 -14.02 17.33 -6.19
C GLY A 5 -14.35 16.25 -5.20
N ASP A 6 -15.64 16.10 -4.91
CA ASP A 6 -16.05 15.14 -3.91
C ASP A 6 -15.82 13.71 -4.35
N SER A 7 -15.83 13.46 -5.65
CA SER A 7 -15.63 12.08 -6.09
C SER A 7 -14.19 11.73 -6.30
N ARG A 8 -13.28 12.64 -6.01
CA ARG A 8 -11.88 12.34 -6.20
C ARG A 8 -11.26 11.76 -4.96
N TYR A 9 -10.33 10.86 -5.18
CA TYR A 9 -9.53 10.37 -4.08
C TYR A 9 -8.35 11.30 -3.89
N SER A 10 -7.84 11.36 -2.67
CA SER A 10 -6.73 12.27 -2.40
C SER A 10 -5.48 11.84 -3.16
N PRO A 11 -4.70 12.80 -3.65
CA PRO A 11 -3.50 12.46 -4.40
C PRO A 11 -2.52 11.56 -3.65
N PRO A 12 -2.27 11.76 -2.34
CA PRO A 12 -1.37 10.82 -1.64
C PRO A 12 -1.88 9.39 -1.64
N PHE A 13 -3.19 9.20 -1.54
CA PHE A 13 -3.73 7.85 -1.56
C PHE A 13 -3.56 7.21 -2.93
N VAL A 14 -3.82 7.97 -3.99
CA VAL A 14 -3.63 7.47 -5.35
C VAL A 14 -2.17 7.13 -5.58
N LYS A 15 -1.26 7.97 -5.08
CA LYS A 15 0.17 7.74 -5.22
C LYS A 15 0.60 6.50 -4.44
N PHE A 16 0.00 6.29 -3.28
CA PHE A 16 0.27 5.10 -2.50
C PHE A 16 -0.04 3.84 -3.30
N ILE A 17 -1.21 3.79 -3.94
CA ILE A 17 -1.58 2.62 -4.73
C ILE A 17 -0.67 2.46 -5.93
N HIS A 18 -0.32 3.57 -6.56
CA HIS A 18 0.58 3.53 -7.71
C HIS A 18 1.90 2.86 -7.36
N HIS A 19 2.49 3.26 -6.23
CA HIS A 19 3.76 2.66 -5.82
C HIS A 19 3.58 1.26 -5.30
N PHE A 20 2.50 1.02 -4.55
CA PHE A 20 2.31 -0.30 -3.96
C PHE A 20 2.16 -1.37 -5.03
N ASN A 21 1.37 -1.10 -6.06
CA ASN A 21 1.12 -2.09 -7.12
C ASN A 21 2.13 -2.00 -8.25
N GLY A 22 2.84 -0.90 -8.36
CA GLY A 22 3.73 -0.66 -9.49
C GLY A 22 5.17 -1.02 -9.18
N ASP A 23 5.94 -0.03 -8.74
CA ASP A 23 7.37 -0.27 -8.51
C ASP A 23 7.66 -0.90 -7.16
N ARG A 24 6.65 -1.12 -6.36
CA ARG A 24 6.80 -1.77 -5.05
C ARG A 24 7.74 -0.99 -4.14
N ASP A 25 7.71 0.31 -4.26
CA ASP A 25 8.54 1.19 -3.42
C ASP A 25 7.80 1.38 -2.09
N TYR A 26 7.99 0.42 -1.19
CA TYR A 26 7.24 0.44 0.07
C TYR A 26 7.68 1.56 0.99
N TYR A 27 8.90 2.05 0.83
CA TYR A 27 9.33 3.18 1.61
C TYR A 27 8.57 4.43 1.18
N GLU A 28 8.44 4.65 -0.12
CA GLU A 28 7.67 5.79 -0.62
C GLU A 28 6.20 5.66 -0.24
N CYS A 29 5.67 4.43 -0.26
CA CYS A 29 4.31 4.19 0.21
C CYS A 29 4.14 4.69 1.63
N HIS A 30 5.12 4.41 2.48
CA HIS A 30 5.09 4.84 3.86
C HIS A 30 5.08 6.37 3.94
N GLU A 31 5.95 7.03 3.17
CA GLU A 31 6.07 8.48 3.24
C GLU A 31 4.77 9.18 2.85
N VAL A 32 4.22 8.79 1.71
CA VAL A 32 3.03 9.50 1.23
C VAL A 32 1.81 9.21 2.10
N LEU A 33 1.71 7.99 2.60
CA LEU A 33 0.54 7.64 3.38
C LEU A 33 0.62 8.16 4.80
N GLU A 34 1.83 8.29 5.34
CA GLU A 34 2.00 8.88 6.66
C GLU A 34 1.54 10.32 6.66
N GLU A 35 1.86 11.05 5.61
CA GLU A 35 1.43 12.43 5.50
C GLU A 35 -0.10 12.50 5.49
N LEU A 36 -0.73 11.63 4.71
CA LEU A 36 -2.18 11.61 4.63
C LEU A 36 -2.79 11.23 5.97
N TRP A 37 -2.21 10.23 6.63
CA TRP A 37 -2.71 9.77 7.92
C TRP A 37 -2.72 10.90 8.93
N MET A 38 -1.68 11.71 8.95
CA MET A 38 -1.61 12.82 9.88
C MET A 38 -2.61 13.92 9.53
N GLU A 39 -2.81 14.17 8.24
CA GLU A 39 -3.75 15.19 7.80
C GLU A 39 -5.20 14.79 8.05
N GLU A 40 -5.48 13.48 8.00
CA GLU A 40 -6.83 12.99 8.16
C GLU A 40 -7.15 12.57 9.59
N GLY A 41 -6.51 13.20 10.56
CA GLY A 41 -6.87 12.96 11.95
C GLY A 41 -6.39 11.64 12.49
N ARG A 42 -5.38 11.04 11.88
CA ARG A 42 -4.79 9.79 12.34
C ARG A 42 -5.78 8.63 12.26
N ASP A 43 -6.48 8.59 11.14
CA ASP A 43 -7.48 7.56 10.88
C ASP A 43 -6.82 6.17 10.89
N PRO A 44 -7.34 5.22 11.68
CA PRO A 44 -6.76 3.88 11.73
C PRO A 44 -6.72 3.18 10.38
N LEU A 45 -7.65 3.48 9.48
CA LEU A 45 -7.66 2.86 8.17
C LEU A 45 -6.38 3.18 7.41
N TYR A 46 -6.01 4.45 7.36
CA TYR A 46 -4.77 4.83 6.69
C TYR A 46 -3.56 4.26 7.41
N GLN A 47 -3.61 4.24 8.74
CA GLN A 47 -2.50 3.70 9.50
C GLN A 47 -2.32 2.22 9.24
N GLY A 48 -3.42 1.47 9.12
CA GLY A 48 -3.34 0.05 8.82
C GLY A 48 -2.71 -0.21 7.46
N LEU A 49 -3.13 0.56 6.44
CA LEU A 49 -2.55 0.41 5.12
C LEU A 49 -1.05 0.75 5.15
N LEU A 50 -0.72 1.81 5.84
CA LEU A 50 0.68 2.23 5.97
C LEU A 50 1.51 1.15 6.62
N GLN A 51 0.98 0.53 7.67
CA GLN A 51 1.73 -0.48 8.38
C GLN A 51 1.98 -1.73 7.56
N VAL A 52 1.05 -2.08 6.66
CA VAL A 52 1.31 -3.20 5.76
C VAL A 52 2.50 -2.88 4.86
N ALA A 53 2.54 -1.66 4.32
CA ALA A 53 3.65 -1.28 3.45
C ALA A 53 4.98 -1.34 4.21
N VAL A 54 5.00 -0.86 5.45
CA VAL A 54 6.23 -0.90 6.24
C VAL A 54 6.60 -2.33 6.60
N ALA A 55 5.59 -3.18 6.85
CA ALA A 55 5.85 -4.58 7.13
C ALA A 55 6.53 -5.24 5.93
N LEU A 56 6.04 -4.96 4.72
CA LEU A 56 6.65 -5.51 3.52
C LEU A 56 8.06 -4.98 3.33
N TYR A 57 8.27 -3.70 3.63
CA TYR A 57 9.59 -3.12 3.56
C TYR A 57 10.57 -3.85 4.48
N HIS A 58 10.15 -4.07 5.74
CA HIS A 58 11.01 -4.77 6.68
C HIS A 58 11.27 -6.21 6.25
N HIS A 59 10.24 -6.90 5.77
CA HIS A 59 10.44 -8.29 5.37
C HIS A 59 11.41 -8.38 4.19
N ARG A 60 11.26 -7.48 3.22
CA ARG A 60 12.15 -7.47 2.08
C ARG A 60 13.60 -7.25 2.48
N ASN A 61 13.80 -6.49 3.55
CA ASN A 61 15.14 -6.20 4.05
C ASN A 61 15.62 -7.16 5.13
N GLY A 62 14.90 -8.27 5.32
CA GLY A 62 15.35 -9.30 6.23
C GLY A 62 14.94 -9.11 7.68
N ASN A 63 14.17 -8.06 7.98
CA ASN A 63 13.74 -7.81 9.34
C ASN A 63 12.39 -8.49 9.59
N VAL A 64 12.43 -9.80 9.82
CA VAL A 64 11.20 -10.57 9.98
C VAL A 64 10.46 -10.19 11.24
N ASN A 65 11.18 -9.92 12.33
CA ASN A 65 10.52 -9.54 13.58
C ASN A 65 9.76 -8.22 13.43
N GLY A 66 10.38 -7.24 12.78
CA GLY A 66 9.70 -5.97 12.54
C GLY A 66 8.49 -6.15 11.66
N ALA A 67 8.62 -6.98 10.64
CA ALA A 67 7.50 -7.23 9.74
C ALA A 67 6.33 -7.86 10.49
N ARG A 68 6.62 -8.84 11.35
CA ARG A 68 5.57 -9.49 12.12
C ARG A 68 4.79 -8.50 12.97
N LYS A 69 5.52 -7.65 13.68
CA LYS A 69 4.86 -6.68 14.55
C LYS A 69 3.95 -5.75 13.76
N LEU A 70 4.43 -5.31 12.61
CA LEU A 70 3.66 -4.37 11.82
C LEU A 70 2.47 -5.01 11.15
N PHE A 71 2.60 -6.26 10.69
CA PHE A 71 1.44 -6.95 10.15
C PHE A 71 0.37 -7.13 11.24
N ARG A 72 0.77 -7.49 12.45
CA ARG A 72 -0.21 -7.64 13.52
C ARG A 72 -0.91 -6.34 13.81
N GLY A 73 -0.15 -5.25 13.90
CA GLY A 73 -0.74 -3.95 14.15
C GLY A 73 -1.68 -3.53 13.03
N ALA A 74 -1.26 -3.77 11.79
CA ALA A 74 -2.07 -3.40 10.65
C ALA A 74 -3.39 -4.16 10.64
N LEU A 75 -3.34 -5.47 10.86
CA LEU A 75 -4.54 -6.28 10.82
C LEU A 75 -5.52 -5.89 11.90
N GLY A 76 -5.02 -5.52 13.07
CA GLY A 76 -5.88 -5.03 14.13
C GLY A 76 -6.61 -3.76 13.74
N LYS A 77 -5.94 -2.88 13.02
CA LYS A 77 -6.54 -1.62 12.61
C LYS A 77 -7.50 -1.79 11.44
N LEU A 78 -7.27 -2.77 10.59
CA LEU A 78 -8.11 -2.98 9.42
C LEU A 78 -9.29 -3.88 9.67
N GLU A 79 -9.31 -4.53 10.81
CA GLU A 79 -10.25 -5.62 11.06
C GLU A 79 -11.71 -5.22 10.92
N TYR A 80 -12.07 -4.05 11.40
CA TYR A 80 -13.47 -3.65 11.41
C TYR A 80 -13.78 -2.57 10.37
N GLN A 81 -12.90 -2.38 9.42
CA GLN A 81 -13.13 -1.42 8.36
C GLN A 81 -14.03 -2.04 7.29
N PRO A 82 -14.78 -1.23 6.55
CA PRO A 82 -15.62 -1.77 5.47
C PRO A 82 -14.80 -2.54 4.45
N GLU A 83 -15.39 -3.56 3.88
CA GLU A 83 -14.66 -4.43 2.96
C GLU A 83 -14.25 -3.73 1.69
N ASP A 84 -14.97 -2.66 1.31
CA ASP A 84 -14.65 -1.90 0.11
C ASP A 84 -14.20 -0.48 0.45
N ALA A 85 -13.66 -0.28 1.64
CA ALA A 85 -13.23 1.05 2.06
C ALA A 85 -12.28 1.64 1.04
N LEU A 86 -12.41 2.93 0.80
CA LEU A 86 -11.53 3.69 -0.08
C LEU A 86 -11.51 3.18 -1.52
N GLY A 87 -12.54 2.45 -1.93
CA GLY A 87 -12.64 1.99 -3.30
C GLY A 87 -11.75 0.82 -3.65
N ILE A 88 -11.17 0.16 -2.65
CA ILE A 88 -10.33 -1.01 -2.89
C ILE A 88 -10.95 -2.24 -2.26
N ASP A 89 -10.47 -3.42 -2.66
CA ASP A 89 -10.91 -4.67 -2.07
C ASP A 89 -10.12 -4.87 -0.78
N LEU A 90 -10.58 -4.21 0.27
CA LEU A 90 -9.89 -4.27 1.55
C LEU A 90 -9.98 -5.66 2.17
N ALA A 91 -11.08 -6.35 1.95
CA ALA A 91 -11.22 -7.70 2.49
C ALA A 91 -10.14 -8.63 1.93
N ALA A 92 -9.91 -8.57 0.63
CA ALA A 92 -8.86 -9.38 0.02
C ALA A 92 -7.49 -8.94 0.51
N PHE A 93 -7.29 -7.64 0.66
CA PHE A 93 -6.01 -7.11 1.14
C PHE A 93 -5.72 -7.65 2.55
N ARG A 94 -6.73 -7.66 3.41
CA ARG A 94 -6.57 -8.20 4.76
C ARG A 94 -6.23 -9.69 4.74
N ARG A 95 -6.94 -10.45 3.89
CA ARG A 95 -6.66 -11.88 3.80
C ARG A 95 -5.24 -12.15 3.36
N ASP A 96 -4.77 -11.39 2.37
CA ASP A 96 -3.43 -11.57 1.86
C ASP A 96 -2.38 -11.18 2.89
N ALA A 97 -2.64 -10.11 3.63
CA ALA A 97 -1.72 -9.70 4.69
C ALA A 97 -1.69 -10.74 5.81
N GLN A 98 -2.85 -11.31 6.13
CA GLN A 98 -2.90 -12.35 7.15
C GLN A 98 -2.11 -13.58 6.71
N ALA A 99 -2.21 -13.95 5.45
CA ALA A 99 -1.47 -15.09 4.95
C ALA A 99 0.04 -14.85 5.07
N ARG A 100 0.47 -13.60 4.79
CA ARG A 100 1.89 -13.26 4.96
C ARG A 100 2.30 -13.38 6.40
N LEU A 101 1.48 -12.87 7.31
CA LEU A 101 1.78 -12.95 8.73
C LEU A 101 1.87 -14.40 9.18
N ASP A 102 0.96 -15.25 8.70
CA ASP A 102 0.98 -16.65 9.10
C ASP A 102 2.32 -17.30 8.77
N VAL A 103 2.86 -16.99 7.61
CA VAL A 103 4.17 -17.54 7.23
C VAL A 103 5.26 -17.01 8.17
N LEU A 104 5.22 -15.71 8.47
CA LEU A 104 6.23 -15.13 9.33
C LEU A 104 6.14 -15.64 10.77
N GLU A 105 4.95 -16.04 11.21
CA GLU A 105 4.79 -16.58 12.54
C GLU A 105 5.41 -17.96 12.67
N GLN A 106 5.56 -18.65 11.55
CA GLN A 106 6.10 -19.99 11.58
C GLN A 106 7.60 -20.05 11.38
N SER A 107 8.20 -19.01 10.87
CA SER A 107 9.64 -19.03 10.60
C SER A 107 10.21 -17.63 10.70
N THR A 108 11.28 -17.50 11.49
CA THR A 108 11.95 -16.21 11.61
C THR A 108 12.88 -15.97 10.42
N GLU A 109 13.01 -16.94 9.52
CA GLU A 109 13.90 -16.83 8.38
C GLU A 109 13.14 -16.93 7.06
N ALA A 110 11.81 -16.71 7.11
CA ALA A 110 11.02 -16.80 5.90
C ALA A 110 11.53 -15.79 4.86
N PRO A 111 11.83 -16.26 3.66
CA PRO A 111 12.31 -15.34 2.63
C PRO A 111 11.18 -14.48 2.10
N PHE A 112 11.54 -13.32 1.56
CA PHE A 112 10.56 -12.46 0.97
C PHE A 112 10.03 -13.14 -0.31
N PRO A 113 8.71 -13.32 -0.44
CA PRO A 113 8.16 -14.08 -1.58
C PRO A 113 8.33 -13.33 -2.88
N GLU A 114 8.44 -14.07 -3.96
CA GLU A 114 8.47 -13.46 -5.28
C GLU A 114 7.12 -12.95 -5.68
N ARG A 115 6.08 -13.54 -5.14
CA ARG A 115 4.73 -13.13 -5.44
C ARG A 115 4.36 -11.92 -4.61
N HIS A 116 3.94 -10.85 -5.25
CA HIS A 116 3.64 -9.61 -4.55
C HIS A 116 2.22 -9.59 -4.02
N LEU A 117 2.04 -8.89 -2.92
CA LEU A 117 0.73 -8.57 -2.42
C LEU A 117 0.21 -7.40 -3.21
N ASN A 118 -1.03 -7.47 -3.68
CA ASN A 118 -1.59 -6.42 -4.53
C ASN A 118 -2.81 -5.80 -3.90
N ILE A 119 -3.03 -4.53 -4.24
CA ILE A 119 -4.25 -3.83 -3.87
C ILE A 119 -5.16 -3.87 -5.10
N ARG A 120 -6.31 -4.54 -4.96
CA ARG A 120 -7.27 -4.60 -6.05
C ARG A 120 -8.16 -3.38 -5.96
N VAL A 121 -8.20 -2.59 -7.02
CA VAL A 121 -9.00 -1.38 -7.07
C VAL A 121 -10.38 -1.72 -7.61
N LEU A 122 -11.41 -1.39 -6.84
CA LEU A 122 -12.79 -1.68 -7.22
C LEU A 122 -13.48 -0.52 -7.90
N ASP A 123 -13.21 0.69 -7.42
CA ASP A 123 -13.88 1.89 -7.94
C ASP A 123 -13.24 2.31 -9.27
N PRO A 124 -14.03 2.37 -10.36
CA PRO A 124 -13.45 2.77 -11.65
C PRO A 124 -12.81 4.15 -11.63
N LEU A 125 -13.35 5.08 -10.83
CA LEU A 125 -12.75 6.40 -10.74
C LEU A 125 -11.36 6.33 -10.14
N LEU A 126 -11.21 5.55 -9.07
CA LEU A 126 -9.91 5.38 -8.45
C LEU A 126 -8.94 4.72 -9.44
N ARG A 127 -9.42 3.71 -10.16
CA ARG A 127 -8.56 3.03 -11.14
C ARG A 127 -8.07 4.02 -12.18
N GLU A 128 -8.95 4.88 -12.65
CA GLU A 128 -8.57 5.86 -13.64
C GLU A 128 -7.53 6.84 -13.09
N GLN A 129 -7.69 7.25 -11.84
CA GLN A 129 -6.75 8.18 -11.23
C GLN A 129 -5.37 7.53 -11.04
N VAL A 130 -5.34 6.26 -10.66
CA VAL A 130 -4.07 5.56 -10.51
C VAL A 130 -3.39 5.42 -11.86
N GLU A 131 -4.15 5.08 -12.90
CA GLU A 131 -3.58 4.95 -14.23
C GLU A 131 -3.07 6.29 -14.76
N ALA A 132 -3.81 7.35 -14.48
CA ALA A 132 -3.38 8.68 -14.93
C ALA A 132 -2.07 9.07 -14.26
N MET A 133 -1.94 8.76 -12.97
CA MET A 133 -0.70 9.07 -12.27
C MET A 133 0.47 8.28 -12.86
N GLY A 134 0.24 7.04 -13.23
CA GLY A 134 1.27 6.25 -13.86
C GLY A 134 1.71 6.85 -15.18
N ARG A 135 0.77 7.34 -15.96
CA ARG A 135 1.12 7.97 -17.24
C ARG A 135 1.91 9.24 -17.03
N GLU A 136 1.54 10.01 -16.01
CA GLU A 136 2.26 11.24 -15.74
C GLU A 136 3.68 11.02 -15.29
N SER A 137 3.88 10.02 -14.44
CA SER A 137 5.20 9.80 -13.95
C SER A 137 6.04 9.11 -15.00
N GLY A 138 5.46 8.62 -15.92
CA GLY A 138 6.18 8.11 -16.76
C GLY A 138 6.45 7.49 -17.59
N ILE A 139 6.30 7.73 -17.38
CA ILE A 139 6.55 7.41 -17.84
C ILE A 139 7.36 6.68 -18.28
N GLU A 140 7.90 6.55 -18.41
CA GLU A 140 8.62 5.97 -18.71
C GLU A 140 9.03 5.30 -18.22
N PRO A 141 8.71 5.02 -18.15
CA PRO A 141 8.96 4.29 -17.42
C PRO A 141 9.91 3.43 -17.49
N ARG A 142 10.05 2.76 -18.00
CA ARG A 142 10.86 1.89 -18.06
C ARG A 142 12.18 2.33 -18.01
N GLY A 143 12.61 2.94 -18.79
CA GLY A 143 13.93 3.42 -18.80
C GLY A 143 14.18 4.30 -17.63
N THR A 144 13.22 5.07 -17.34
CA THR A 144 13.35 5.98 -16.23
C THR A 144 13.56 5.29 -14.93
N THR A 145 12.97 4.15 -14.78
CA THR A 145 13.15 3.43 -13.57
C THR A 145 14.61 3.11 -13.36
N GLY A 146 15.26 2.72 -14.43
CA GLY A 146 16.66 2.43 -14.33
C GLY A 146 17.44 3.62 -13.87
N GLU A 147 17.05 4.79 -14.35
CA GLU A 147 17.76 5.99 -13.94
C GLU A 147 17.68 6.23 -12.47
N LYS A 148 16.52 5.98 -11.90
CA LYS A 148 16.39 6.16 -10.50
C LYS A 148 17.40 5.35 -9.76
N GLU A 149 17.63 4.17 -10.20
CA GLU A 149 18.54 3.33 -9.49
C GLU A 149 19.95 3.83 -9.51
N VAL A 150 20.29 4.52 -10.52
CA VAL A 150 21.61 5.05 -10.62
C VAL A 150 21.89 5.98 -9.47
N LEU A 151 20.90 6.62 -9.00
CA LEU A 151 21.10 7.50 -7.88
C LEU A 151 21.42 6.76 -6.62
#